data_4b72b75e3094714751f9dcfdbeff1818
#
_entry.id   4b72b75e3094714751f9dcfdbeff1818
#
_cell.length_a   1.000
_cell.length_b   1.000
_cell.length_c   1.000
_cell.angle_alpha   90.00
_cell.angle_beta   90.00
_cell.angle_gamma   90.00
#
_symmetry.space_group_name_H-M   'P 1'
#
loop_
_entity.id
_entity.type
_entity.pdbx_description
1 polymer ?
#
loop_
_entity_poly.entity_id
_entity_poly.type
_entity_poly.pdbx_seq_one_letter_code
_entity_poly.pdbx_strand_id
1 'polypeptide(L)'
;MKFIHKISFLALGLCMVLSLHAQPKREFRGSWLTTVWAIDWPNPHSQADAAGQLKQQQYMLSLIKLHEKANLNAIFFQVRGFCDAMYKSQYEPWSQYLTGTRGGEPTYDPLQLVIDSAHARGIEVHAWLNPYRYASSDATYGKNHPKDYYNTHPEWLVKCGDITILNPSLPEVREQICKVVVDIVKNYDVDGIIFDDYFHQSGYQNSYDDAQYNAYKDTAATVMTRADWRRAQNN
;
A
#
# COMPACT_ATOMS: atom_id res chain seq x y z
N MET A 1 -24.01 -40.27 50.00
CA MET A 1 -23.74 -40.44 48.55
C MET A 1 -24.58 -39.50 47.66
N LYS A 2 -25.87 -39.35 47.80
CA LYS A 2 -26.72 -38.51 46.90
C LYS A 2 -26.42 -36.99 46.94
N PHE A 3 -25.83 -36.47 48.02
CA PHE A 3 -25.51 -35.05 48.16
C PHE A 3 -24.21 -34.67 47.44
N ILE A 4 -23.22 -35.55 47.39
CA ILE A 4 -21.91 -35.34 46.73
C ILE A 4 -22.15 -35.30 45.21
N HIS A 5 -23.02 -36.16 44.64
CA HIS A 5 -23.32 -36.14 43.22
C HIS A 5 -24.00 -34.84 42.75
N LYS A 6 -24.87 -34.24 43.60
CA LYS A 6 -25.51 -32.95 43.30
C LYS A 6 -24.53 -31.80 43.26
N ILE A 7 -23.53 -31.77 44.17
CA ILE A 7 -22.49 -30.75 44.19
C ILE A 7 -21.57 -30.92 42.97
N SER A 8 -21.19 -32.15 42.60
CA SER A 8 -20.38 -32.42 41.42
C SER A 8 -21.08 -31.99 40.14
N PHE A 9 -22.37 -32.19 39.98
CA PHE A 9 -23.14 -31.74 38.81
C PHE A 9 -23.26 -30.21 38.76
N LEU A 10 -23.39 -29.54 39.89
CA LEU A 10 -23.45 -28.07 39.97
C LEU A 10 -22.10 -27.45 39.63
N ALA A 11 -20.99 -28.03 40.10
CA ALA A 11 -19.63 -27.59 39.80
C ALA A 11 -19.30 -27.80 38.31
N LEU A 12 -19.70 -28.94 37.70
CA LEU A 12 -19.51 -29.21 36.30
C LEU A 12 -20.33 -28.24 35.38
N GLY A 13 -21.57 -27.94 35.80
CA GLY A 13 -22.43 -26.95 35.11
C GLY A 13 -21.83 -25.54 35.20
N LEU A 14 -21.28 -25.14 36.33
CA LEU A 14 -20.64 -23.84 36.55
C LEU A 14 -19.34 -23.73 35.70
N CYS A 15 -18.55 -24.79 35.61
CA CYS A 15 -17.37 -24.83 34.75
C CYS A 15 -17.73 -24.74 33.26
N MET A 16 -18.82 -25.39 32.79
CA MET A 16 -19.29 -25.25 31.42
C MET A 16 -19.80 -23.84 31.10
N VAL A 17 -20.46 -23.16 32.02
CA VAL A 17 -20.93 -21.79 31.83
C VAL A 17 -19.75 -20.80 31.76
N LEU A 18 -18.68 -21.04 32.52
CA LEU A 18 -17.47 -20.24 32.48
C LEU A 18 -16.65 -20.45 31.19
N SER A 19 -16.85 -21.58 30.50
CA SER A 19 -16.23 -21.86 29.20
C SER A 19 -16.95 -21.22 28.01
N LEU A 20 -18.15 -20.66 28.20
CA LEU A 20 -18.92 -19.91 27.21
C LEU A 20 -18.54 -18.42 27.18
N HIS A 21 -17.30 -18.08 27.48
CA HIS A 21 -16.78 -16.78 27.10
C HIS A 21 -16.73 -16.79 25.56
N ALA A 22 -17.70 -16.11 24.95
CA ALA A 22 -17.58 -15.77 23.54
C ALA A 22 -16.17 -15.25 23.31
N GLN A 23 -15.41 -15.90 22.43
CA GLN A 23 -14.12 -15.38 22.05
C GLN A 23 -14.34 -13.91 21.69
N PRO A 24 -13.55 -12.98 22.25
CA PRO A 24 -13.72 -11.58 21.91
C PRO A 24 -13.69 -11.50 20.40
N LYS A 25 -14.76 -10.96 19.80
CA LYS A 25 -14.77 -10.70 18.36
C LYS A 25 -13.53 -9.87 18.08
N ARG A 26 -12.58 -10.44 17.37
CA ARG A 26 -11.43 -9.68 16.84
C ARG A 26 -11.98 -8.80 15.74
N GLU A 27 -12.45 -7.63 16.11
CA GLU A 27 -12.92 -6.64 15.18
C GLU A 27 -11.70 -5.95 14.57
N PHE A 28 -11.64 -5.90 13.25
CA PHE A 28 -10.64 -5.15 12.53
C PHE A 28 -11.10 -3.69 12.44
N ARG A 29 -10.34 -2.79 13.06
CA ARG A 29 -10.59 -1.35 13.10
C ARG A 29 -9.38 -0.63 12.53
N GLY A 30 -9.37 -0.44 11.21
CA GLY A 30 -8.29 0.19 10.50
C GLY A 30 -8.61 1.59 10.03
N SER A 31 -7.58 2.38 9.76
CA SER A 31 -7.67 3.65 9.06
C SER A 31 -6.65 3.73 7.93
N TRP A 32 -6.97 4.54 6.92
CA TRP A 32 -6.08 4.86 5.83
C TRP A 32 -5.22 6.07 6.19
N LEU A 33 -3.94 6.02 5.86
CA LEU A 33 -2.97 7.10 6.01
C LEU A 33 -2.35 7.40 4.66
N THR A 34 -2.84 8.46 4.03
CA THR A 34 -2.53 8.82 2.65
C THR A 34 -1.28 9.68 2.56
N THR A 35 -0.35 9.33 1.68
CA THR A 35 0.88 10.09 1.44
C THR A 35 0.89 10.81 0.11
N VAL A 36 0.10 10.35 -0.86
CA VAL A 36 -0.05 11.02 -2.16
C VAL A 36 -0.52 12.46 -1.95
N TRP A 37 0.12 13.40 -2.63
CA TRP A 37 -0.06 14.85 -2.44
C TRP A 37 0.13 15.34 -0.99
N ALA A 38 0.79 14.53 -0.15
CA ALA A 38 0.97 14.80 1.28
C ALA A 38 -0.34 15.11 2.02
N ILE A 39 -1.46 14.41 1.66
CA ILE A 39 -2.80 14.71 2.19
C ILE A 39 -2.84 14.54 3.71
N ASP A 40 -2.52 13.35 4.23
CA ASP A 40 -2.51 13.09 5.66
C ASP A 40 -1.10 13.23 6.23
N TRP A 41 -0.10 12.77 5.48
CA TRP A 41 1.29 12.80 5.88
C TRP A 41 2.19 12.83 4.63
N PRO A 42 3.32 13.55 4.65
CA PRO A 42 3.95 14.29 5.76
C PRO A 42 3.44 15.72 5.96
N ASN A 43 2.32 16.10 5.38
CA ASN A 43 1.72 17.44 5.50
C ASN A 43 1.58 17.88 6.99
N PRO A 44 1.85 19.14 7.33
CA PRO A 44 2.36 20.23 6.49
C PRO A 44 3.90 20.28 6.43
N HIS A 45 4.58 19.22 6.79
CA HIS A 45 6.00 19.23 7.15
C HIS A 45 6.94 18.64 6.08
N SER A 46 6.56 18.72 4.79
CA SER A 46 7.47 18.32 3.72
C SER A 46 8.60 19.34 3.54
N GLN A 47 9.64 19.21 4.37
CA GLN A 47 10.80 20.09 4.36
C GLN A 47 12.04 19.30 3.92
N ALA A 48 12.87 19.91 3.07
CA ALA A 48 14.09 19.28 2.61
C ALA A 48 15.18 19.19 3.70
N ASP A 49 15.05 19.95 4.77
CA ASP A 49 16.03 20.00 5.86
C ASP A 49 15.74 19.00 6.99
N ALA A 50 16.76 18.76 7.81
CA ALA A 50 16.68 17.83 8.93
C ALA A 50 15.63 18.24 9.98
N ALA A 51 15.40 19.54 10.17
CA ALA A 51 14.43 20.05 11.15
C ALA A 51 12.99 19.76 10.69
N GLY A 52 12.71 19.93 9.39
CA GLY A 52 11.43 19.57 8.80
C GLY A 52 11.18 18.07 8.84
N GLN A 53 12.19 17.25 8.54
CA GLN A 53 12.10 15.80 8.62
C GLN A 53 11.88 15.31 10.06
N LEU A 54 12.44 15.97 11.06
CA LEU A 54 12.13 15.69 12.46
C LEU A 54 10.67 15.98 12.79
N LYS A 55 10.10 17.07 12.25
CA LYS A 55 8.68 17.39 12.41
C LYS A 55 7.76 16.34 11.74
N GLN A 56 8.16 15.83 10.56
CA GLN A 56 7.45 14.72 9.91
C GLN A 56 7.38 13.50 10.82
N GLN A 57 8.51 13.11 11.43
CA GLN A 57 8.58 11.99 12.37
C GLN A 57 7.67 12.22 13.59
N GLN A 58 7.76 13.40 14.21
CA GLN A 58 6.94 13.77 15.37
C GLN A 58 5.44 13.76 15.04
N TYR A 59 5.08 14.24 13.84
CA TYR A 59 3.70 14.22 13.38
C TYR A 59 3.20 12.79 13.17
N MET A 60 3.98 11.91 12.52
CA MET A 60 3.65 10.49 12.38
C MET A 60 3.42 9.83 13.75
N LEU A 61 4.31 10.05 14.70
CA LEU A 61 4.17 9.51 16.06
C LEU A 61 2.88 10.02 16.76
N SER A 62 2.47 11.26 16.48
CA SER A 62 1.22 11.81 16.99
C SER A 62 -0.01 11.13 16.37
N LEU A 63 0.02 10.83 15.07
CA LEU A 63 -1.04 10.10 14.38
C LEU A 63 -1.19 8.68 14.95
N ILE A 64 -0.09 7.97 15.17
CA ILE A 64 -0.11 6.62 15.77
C ILE A 64 -0.68 6.65 17.18
N LYS A 65 -0.34 7.66 17.97
CA LYS A 65 -0.97 7.86 19.30
C LYS A 65 -2.47 8.15 19.23
N LEU A 66 -2.94 8.82 18.18
CA LEU A 66 -4.37 9.02 17.94
C LEU A 66 -5.07 7.70 17.60
N HIS A 67 -4.44 6.83 16.82
CA HIS A 67 -4.94 5.48 16.54
C HIS A 67 -5.11 4.67 17.83
N GLU A 68 -4.09 4.65 18.68
CA GLU A 68 -4.15 4.00 19.99
C GLU A 68 -5.30 4.53 20.85
N LYS A 69 -5.44 5.85 20.98
CA LYS A 69 -6.54 6.50 21.73
C LYS A 69 -7.92 6.19 21.15
N ALA A 70 -8.04 6.08 19.82
CA ALA A 70 -9.27 5.74 19.13
C ALA A 70 -9.57 4.23 19.17
N ASN A 71 -8.70 3.43 19.80
CA ASN A 71 -8.78 1.98 19.84
C ASN A 71 -8.80 1.35 18.43
N LEU A 72 -8.09 1.95 17.48
CA LEU A 72 -7.82 1.38 16.17
C LEU A 72 -6.68 0.37 16.30
N ASN A 73 -6.74 -0.72 15.53
CA ASN A 73 -5.79 -1.81 15.61
C ASN A 73 -5.06 -2.11 14.27
N ALA A 74 -5.29 -1.27 13.25
CA ALA A 74 -4.57 -1.37 11.98
C ALA A 74 -4.41 -0.01 11.30
N ILE A 75 -3.32 0.16 10.56
CA ILE A 75 -3.03 1.32 9.72
C ILE A 75 -2.76 0.82 8.31
N PHE A 76 -3.49 1.33 7.31
CA PHE A 76 -3.15 1.21 5.90
C PHE A 76 -2.27 2.39 5.51
N PHE A 77 -0.95 2.19 5.58
CA PHE A 77 0.02 3.24 5.28
C PHE A 77 0.39 3.24 3.80
N GLN A 78 0.11 4.33 3.08
CA GLN A 78 0.44 4.46 1.67
C GLN A 78 1.96 4.61 1.50
N VAL A 79 2.61 3.53 1.12
CA VAL A 79 4.09 3.47 0.97
C VAL A 79 4.53 3.74 -0.46
N ARG A 80 3.58 3.71 -1.43
CA ARG A 80 3.86 3.89 -2.85
C ARG A 80 2.68 4.60 -3.55
N GLY A 81 2.80 5.92 -3.72
CA GLY A 81 1.75 6.78 -4.29
C GLY A 81 1.89 7.03 -5.80
N PHE A 82 3.13 7.22 -6.30
CA PHE A 82 3.46 7.63 -7.67
C PHE A 82 4.67 6.89 -8.27
N CYS A 83 4.73 5.58 -8.16
CA CYS A 83 5.95 4.83 -8.50
C CYS A 83 7.18 5.43 -7.80
N ASP A 84 7.01 5.80 -6.55
CA ASP A 84 7.98 6.34 -5.62
C ASP A 84 7.77 5.68 -4.25
N ALA A 85 8.76 5.75 -3.37
CA ALA A 85 8.75 4.99 -2.14
C ALA A 85 8.80 5.88 -0.89
N MET A 86 8.02 5.51 0.14
CA MET A 86 8.12 5.98 1.52
C MET A 86 8.97 5.02 2.38
N TYR A 87 9.87 4.26 1.74
CA TYR A 87 10.77 3.28 2.33
C TYR A 87 12.03 3.13 1.46
N LYS A 88 13.07 2.50 1.97
CA LYS A 88 14.32 2.28 1.23
C LYS A 88 14.14 1.20 0.16
N SER A 89 13.63 1.62 -1.02
CA SER A 89 13.39 0.72 -2.14
C SER A 89 14.65 0.43 -2.95
N GLN A 90 14.78 -0.82 -3.41
CA GLN A 90 15.80 -1.21 -4.38
C GLN A 90 15.45 -0.75 -5.81
N TYR A 91 14.16 -0.56 -6.10
CA TYR A 91 13.63 -0.37 -7.45
C TYR A 91 13.21 1.06 -7.77
N GLU A 92 12.70 1.80 -6.79
CA GLU A 92 12.03 3.08 -7.01
C GLU A 92 12.70 4.21 -6.23
N PRO A 93 12.62 5.46 -6.70
CA PRO A 93 13.16 6.61 -5.99
C PRO A 93 12.36 6.91 -4.73
N TRP A 94 13.00 7.56 -3.75
CA TRP A 94 12.30 8.16 -2.62
C TRP A 94 11.26 9.16 -3.09
N SER A 95 10.15 9.23 -2.39
CA SER A 95 9.09 10.20 -2.67
C SER A 95 9.55 11.63 -2.44
N GLN A 96 9.17 12.52 -3.37
CA GLN A 96 9.44 13.95 -3.24
C GLN A 96 8.82 14.58 -2.00
N TYR A 97 7.77 13.99 -1.46
CA TYR A 97 7.08 14.52 -0.27
C TYR A 97 7.91 14.42 1.00
N LEU A 98 8.97 13.60 1.00
CA LEU A 98 9.87 13.45 2.15
C LEU A 98 10.89 14.60 2.25
N THR A 99 11.45 14.99 1.10
CA THR A 99 12.59 15.93 1.04
C THR A 99 12.37 17.12 0.12
N GLY A 100 11.19 17.21 -0.51
CA GLY A 100 10.91 18.22 -1.55
C GLY A 100 11.48 17.85 -2.93
N THR A 101 12.26 16.78 -3.03
CA THR A 101 12.90 16.35 -4.28
C THR A 101 12.70 14.85 -4.47
N ARG A 102 12.20 14.44 -5.66
CA ARG A 102 12.06 13.02 -6.02
C ARG A 102 13.42 12.34 -6.04
N GLY A 103 13.55 11.26 -5.29
CA GLY A 103 14.81 10.54 -5.10
C GLY A 103 15.74 11.13 -4.04
N GLY A 104 15.38 12.26 -3.43
CA GLY A 104 16.10 12.79 -2.28
C GLY A 104 16.01 11.84 -1.10
N GLU A 105 17.18 11.41 -0.57
CA GLU A 105 17.24 10.47 0.55
C GLU A 105 16.89 11.18 1.87
N PRO A 106 15.86 10.71 2.60
CA PRO A 106 15.53 11.26 3.91
C PRO A 106 16.52 10.80 4.98
N THR A 107 16.53 11.50 6.13
CA THR A 107 17.41 11.17 7.27
C THR A 107 16.90 9.98 8.09
N TYR A 108 15.76 9.40 7.73
CA TYR A 108 15.11 8.29 8.41
C TYR A 108 14.32 7.45 7.42
N ASP A 109 13.96 6.24 7.81
CA ASP A 109 13.07 5.37 7.03
C ASP A 109 11.62 5.50 7.54
N PRO A 110 10.71 6.10 6.75
CA PRO A 110 9.33 6.30 7.17
C PRO A 110 8.57 5.01 7.47
N LEU A 111 8.71 3.98 6.64
CA LEU A 111 8.01 2.72 6.84
C LEU A 111 8.50 2.02 8.11
N GLN A 112 9.81 1.99 8.34
CA GLN A 112 10.37 1.41 9.56
C GLN A 112 9.91 2.16 10.81
N LEU A 113 9.86 3.50 10.76
CA LEU A 113 9.33 4.32 11.86
C LEU A 113 7.88 3.97 12.19
N VAL A 114 7.02 3.79 11.17
CA VAL A 114 5.61 3.43 11.35
C VAL A 114 5.49 2.05 11.96
N ILE A 115 6.22 1.06 11.43
CA ILE A 115 6.21 -0.32 11.92
C ILE A 115 6.61 -0.37 13.40
N ASP A 116 7.78 0.15 13.75
CA ASP A 116 8.30 0.11 15.12
C ASP A 116 7.33 0.77 16.12
N SER A 117 6.77 1.92 15.71
CA SER A 117 5.89 2.70 16.56
C SER A 117 4.49 2.10 16.71
N ALA A 118 3.94 1.52 15.66
CA ALA A 118 2.62 0.89 15.65
C ALA A 118 2.65 -0.47 16.36
N HIS A 119 3.63 -1.33 16.05
CA HIS A 119 3.78 -2.65 16.67
C HIS A 119 4.01 -2.55 18.17
N ALA A 120 4.77 -1.56 18.65
CA ALA A 120 4.93 -1.31 20.08
C ALA A 120 3.60 -1.00 20.81
N ARG A 121 2.50 -0.75 20.07
CA ARG A 121 1.14 -0.48 20.56
C ARG A 121 0.13 -1.55 20.16
N GLY A 122 0.57 -2.65 19.55
CA GLY A 122 -0.31 -3.71 19.06
C GLY A 122 -1.18 -3.28 17.88
N ILE A 123 -0.71 -2.34 17.06
CA ILE A 123 -1.38 -1.85 15.85
C ILE A 123 -0.69 -2.46 14.64
N GLU A 124 -1.44 -3.15 13.79
CA GLU A 124 -0.95 -3.73 12.54
C GLU A 124 -0.63 -2.64 11.51
N VAL A 125 0.38 -2.88 10.67
CA VAL A 125 0.78 -2.01 9.56
C VAL A 125 0.64 -2.74 8.23
N HIS A 126 -0.29 -2.28 7.41
CA HIS A 126 -0.50 -2.78 6.07
C HIS A 126 0.07 -1.79 5.06
N ALA A 127 1.03 -2.25 4.27
CA ALA A 127 1.62 -1.43 3.21
C ALA A 127 0.64 -1.26 2.06
N TRP A 128 0.21 -0.02 1.84
CA TRP A 128 -0.70 0.34 0.76
C TRP A 128 0.06 0.87 -0.45
N LEU A 129 -0.16 0.26 -1.61
CA LEU A 129 0.46 0.62 -2.88
C LEU A 129 -0.61 0.98 -3.92
N ASN A 130 -0.35 2.07 -4.68
CA ASN A 130 -1.01 2.32 -5.95
C ASN A 130 -0.13 1.70 -7.06
N PRO A 131 -0.48 0.55 -7.63
CA PRO A 131 0.47 -0.24 -8.41
C PRO A 131 0.87 0.40 -9.74
N TYR A 132 0.01 1.21 -10.36
CA TYR A 132 0.26 1.70 -11.71
C TYR A 132 0.31 3.22 -11.85
N ARG A 133 -0.12 3.99 -10.85
CA ARG A 133 -0.10 5.46 -10.93
C ARG A 133 1.34 5.97 -10.97
N TYR A 134 1.69 6.70 -12.01
CA TYR A 134 3.02 7.30 -12.18
C TYR A 134 3.04 8.80 -11.93
N ALA A 135 2.14 9.55 -12.59
CA ALA A 135 2.06 11.01 -12.43
C ALA A 135 0.64 11.51 -12.64
N SER A 136 0.28 12.64 -11.99
CA SER A 136 -1.04 13.25 -12.12
C SER A 136 -1.17 14.21 -13.30
N SER A 137 -0.07 14.72 -13.87
CA SER A 137 -0.13 15.69 -14.98
C SER A 137 1.05 15.59 -15.94
N ASP A 138 2.28 15.46 -15.44
CA ASP A 138 3.50 15.51 -16.25
C ASP A 138 4.32 14.23 -16.14
N ALA A 139 4.46 13.51 -17.25
CA ALA A 139 5.28 12.31 -17.32
C ALA A 139 6.79 12.59 -17.18
N THR A 140 7.21 13.85 -17.31
CA THR A 140 8.61 14.25 -17.12
C THR A 140 9.01 14.41 -15.66
N TYR A 141 8.08 14.27 -14.75
CA TYR A 141 8.22 14.42 -13.32
C TYR A 141 9.41 13.63 -12.72
N GLY A 142 9.71 12.43 -13.23
CA GLY A 142 10.81 11.60 -12.77
C GLY A 142 12.15 11.76 -13.51
N LYS A 143 12.23 12.63 -14.54
CA LYS A 143 13.38 12.70 -15.47
C LYS A 143 14.76 12.92 -14.82
N ASN A 144 14.80 13.53 -13.65
CA ASN A 144 16.04 13.85 -12.97
C ASN A 144 16.58 12.72 -12.08
N HIS A 145 15.86 11.60 -11.97
CA HIS A 145 16.29 10.49 -11.14
C HIS A 145 16.60 9.23 -11.96
N PRO A 146 17.82 8.66 -11.89
CA PRO A 146 18.26 7.57 -12.78
C PRO A 146 17.44 6.26 -12.63
N LYS A 147 16.85 6.00 -11.46
CA LYS A 147 15.99 4.82 -11.23
C LYS A 147 14.53 5.02 -11.66
N ASP A 148 14.17 6.23 -12.07
CA ASP A 148 12.79 6.52 -12.44
C ASP A 148 12.42 5.84 -13.77
N TYR A 149 11.18 5.37 -13.87
CA TYR A 149 10.68 4.71 -15.08
C TYR A 149 10.67 5.61 -16.30
N TYR A 150 10.60 6.93 -16.13
CA TYR A 150 10.79 7.88 -17.23
C TYR A 150 12.14 7.68 -17.95
N ASN A 151 13.17 7.30 -17.22
CA ASN A 151 14.52 7.11 -17.75
C ASN A 151 14.83 5.64 -18.05
N THR A 152 14.30 4.70 -17.25
CA THR A 152 14.64 3.29 -17.38
C THR A 152 13.72 2.51 -18.29
N HIS A 153 12.42 2.88 -18.31
CA HIS A 153 11.37 2.18 -19.03
C HIS A 153 10.29 3.15 -19.54
N PRO A 154 10.64 4.14 -20.37
CA PRO A 154 9.67 5.10 -20.89
C PRO A 154 8.54 4.43 -21.69
N GLU A 155 8.79 3.27 -22.29
CA GLU A 155 7.82 2.45 -23.01
C GLU A 155 6.72 1.86 -22.12
N TRP A 156 6.91 1.83 -20.79
CA TRP A 156 5.89 1.40 -19.85
C TRP A 156 4.88 2.49 -19.54
N LEU A 157 5.23 3.75 -19.81
CA LEU A 157 4.42 4.91 -19.45
C LEU A 157 3.36 5.17 -20.52
N VAL A 158 2.10 5.24 -20.10
CA VAL A 158 0.98 5.58 -20.96
C VAL A 158 0.19 6.74 -20.38
N LYS A 159 -0.13 7.70 -21.25
CA LYS A 159 -0.94 8.85 -20.87
C LYS A 159 -2.42 8.50 -20.96
N CYS A 160 -3.15 8.73 -19.88
CA CYS A 160 -4.59 8.53 -19.77
C CYS A 160 -5.24 9.83 -19.31
N GLY A 161 -5.63 10.70 -20.26
CA GLY A 161 -6.10 12.05 -19.95
C GLY A 161 -5.03 12.89 -19.25
N ASP A 162 -5.32 13.35 -18.04
CA ASP A 162 -4.42 14.19 -17.25
C ASP A 162 -3.48 13.39 -16.35
N ILE A 163 -3.54 12.06 -16.40
CA ILE A 163 -2.65 11.20 -15.62
C ILE A 163 -1.77 10.35 -16.52
N THR A 164 -0.62 9.95 -15.98
CA THR A 164 0.26 8.95 -16.59
C THR A 164 0.32 7.74 -15.67
N ILE A 165 0.20 6.55 -16.26
CA ILE A 165 0.27 5.28 -15.55
C ILE A 165 1.33 4.38 -16.17
N LEU A 166 1.80 3.38 -15.43
CA LEU A 166 2.43 2.19 -16.01
C LEU A 166 1.36 1.37 -16.72
N ASN A 167 1.64 0.84 -17.89
CA ASN A 167 0.70 0.05 -18.68
C ASN A 167 0.48 -1.34 -18.04
N PRO A 168 -0.69 -1.61 -17.41
CA PRO A 168 -0.92 -2.89 -16.73
C PRO A 168 -1.00 -4.09 -17.69
N SER A 169 -1.16 -3.82 -19.00
CA SER A 169 -1.26 -4.85 -20.02
C SER A 169 0.09 -5.48 -20.38
N LEU A 170 1.19 -4.85 -19.95
CA LEU A 170 2.55 -5.36 -20.14
C LEU A 170 2.92 -6.36 -19.04
N PRO A 171 3.29 -7.61 -19.37
CA PRO A 171 3.72 -8.60 -18.39
C PRO A 171 4.88 -8.11 -17.52
N GLU A 172 5.86 -7.40 -18.13
CA GLU A 172 7.04 -6.87 -17.44
C GLU A 172 6.69 -5.81 -16.40
N VAL A 173 5.64 -5.02 -16.64
CA VAL A 173 5.13 -4.06 -15.65
C VAL A 173 4.54 -4.79 -14.45
N ARG A 174 3.73 -5.82 -14.67
CA ARG A 174 3.16 -6.62 -13.57
C ARG A 174 4.25 -7.34 -12.78
N GLU A 175 5.25 -7.91 -13.48
CA GLU A 175 6.40 -8.52 -12.83
C GLU A 175 7.17 -7.50 -11.98
N GLN A 176 7.32 -6.27 -12.46
CA GLN A 176 7.98 -5.21 -11.70
C GLN A 176 7.21 -4.87 -10.43
N ILE A 177 5.87 -4.81 -10.47
CA ILE A 177 5.06 -4.62 -9.26
C ILE A 177 5.25 -5.77 -8.28
N CYS A 178 5.32 -7.01 -8.76
CA CYS A 178 5.65 -8.15 -7.90
C CYS A 178 7.03 -7.99 -7.23
N LYS A 179 8.05 -7.51 -7.96
CA LYS A 179 9.38 -7.24 -7.39
C LYS A 179 9.33 -6.17 -6.29
N VAL A 180 8.54 -5.11 -6.49
CA VAL A 180 8.33 -4.05 -5.50
C VAL A 180 7.68 -4.61 -4.23
N VAL A 181 6.64 -5.45 -4.37
CA VAL A 181 6.00 -6.11 -3.23
C VAL A 181 6.97 -7.02 -2.48
N VAL A 182 7.73 -7.83 -3.22
CA VAL A 182 8.74 -8.73 -2.64
C VAL A 182 9.83 -7.94 -1.89
N ASP A 183 10.23 -6.77 -2.41
CA ASP A 183 11.19 -5.87 -1.76
C ASP A 183 10.66 -5.42 -0.38
N ILE A 184 9.39 -5.00 -0.31
CA ILE A 184 8.76 -4.61 0.96
C ILE A 184 8.73 -5.79 1.93
N VAL A 185 8.14 -6.91 1.53
CA VAL A 185 7.90 -8.07 2.41
C VAL A 185 9.21 -8.71 2.90
N LYS A 186 10.29 -8.62 2.13
CA LYS A 186 11.60 -9.15 2.54
C LYS A 186 12.34 -8.25 3.52
N ASN A 187 12.13 -6.95 3.45
CA ASN A 187 12.93 -5.98 4.18
C ASN A 187 12.18 -5.33 5.35
N TYR A 188 10.85 -5.47 5.41
CA TYR A 188 10.00 -4.81 6.42
C TYR A 188 8.99 -5.78 7.01
N ASP A 189 8.79 -5.69 8.31
CA ASP A 189 7.83 -6.51 9.07
C ASP A 189 6.41 -5.93 8.95
N VAL A 190 5.87 -5.91 7.72
CA VAL A 190 4.49 -5.47 7.47
C VAL A 190 3.51 -6.62 7.69
N ASP A 191 2.34 -6.33 8.25
CA ASP A 191 1.29 -7.32 8.52
C ASP A 191 0.48 -7.68 7.27
N GLY A 192 0.53 -6.83 6.24
CA GLY A 192 -0.17 -7.07 4.98
C GLY A 192 0.23 -6.13 3.87
N ILE A 193 -0.18 -6.51 2.66
CA ILE A 193 -0.08 -5.68 1.46
C ILE A 193 -1.48 -5.39 0.96
N ILE A 194 -1.75 -4.14 0.59
CA ILE A 194 -3.01 -3.74 -0.02
C ILE A 194 -2.76 -2.95 -1.30
N PHE A 195 -3.52 -3.27 -2.33
CA PHE A 195 -3.56 -2.50 -3.55
C PHE A 195 -4.85 -1.69 -3.62
N ASP A 196 -4.72 -0.47 -4.04
CA ASP A 196 -5.81 0.45 -4.30
C ASP A 196 -5.50 1.27 -5.54
N ASP A 197 -6.55 1.89 -6.08
CA ASP A 197 -6.56 2.74 -7.26
C ASP A 197 -6.76 1.99 -8.58
N TYR A 198 -7.02 2.74 -9.55
CA TYR A 198 -7.43 2.48 -10.92
C TYR A 198 -6.40 1.67 -11.69
N PHE A 199 -6.54 0.34 -11.65
CA PHE A 199 -5.63 -0.57 -12.36
C PHE A 199 -5.65 -0.32 -13.87
N HIS A 200 -6.85 -0.14 -14.44
CA HIS A 200 -7.05 0.36 -15.79
C HIS A 200 -7.94 1.59 -15.72
N GLN A 201 -7.46 2.71 -16.23
CA GLN A 201 -8.23 3.96 -16.20
C GLN A 201 -9.56 3.82 -16.93
N SER A 202 -10.66 4.08 -16.21
CA SER A 202 -12.01 4.15 -16.79
C SER A 202 -12.25 5.50 -17.47
N GLY A 203 -13.10 5.49 -18.50
CA GLY A 203 -13.53 6.75 -19.17
C GLY A 203 -12.58 7.31 -20.22
N TYR A 204 -11.39 6.76 -20.39
CA TYR A 204 -10.48 7.16 -21.45
C TYR A 204 -10.54 6.21 -22.64
N GLN A 205 -10.33 6.73 -23.86
CA GLN A 205 -10.23 5.90 -25.06
C GLN A 205 -9.07 4.92 -24.89
N ASN A 206 -9.38 3.67 -25.04
CA ASN A 206 -8.63 2.54 -24.56
C ASN A 206 -7.62 2.01 -25.58
N SER A 207 -6.92 2.89 -26.30
CA SER A 207 -5.96 2.49 -27.33
C SER A 207 -4.58 2.10 -26.78
N TYR A 208 -4.29 2.43 -25.52
CA TYR A 208 -2.95 2.20 -24.96
C TYR A 208 -2.59 0.71 -24.82
N ASP A 209 -3.56 -0.17 -24.82
CA ASP A 209 -3.37 -1.63 -24.74
C ASP A 209 -3.84 -2.37 -26.01
N ASP A 210 -4.06 -1.66 -27.12
CA ASP A 210 -4.56 -2.26 -28.36
C ASP A 210 -3.62 -3.35 -28.89
N ALA A 211 -2.32 -3.11 -28.88
CA ALA A 211 -1.35 -4.08 -29.35
C ALA A 211 -1.41 -5.38 -28.54
N GLN A 212 -1.47 -5.29 -27.21
CA GLN A 212 -1.52 -6.43 -26.30
C GLN A 212 -2.85 -7.17 -26.39
N TYR A 213 -3.97 -6.44 -26.49
CA TYR A 213 -5.28 -7.06 -26.62
C TYR A 213 -5.46 -7.74 -28.00
N ASN A 214 -4.92 -7.16 -29.09
CA ASN A 214 -4.93 -7.77 -30.41
C ASN A 214 -4.08 -9.05 -30.43
N ALA A 215 -2.86 -9.01 -29.89
CA ALA A 215 -2.01 -10.19 -29.77
C ALA A 215 -2.68 -11.31 -28.95
N TYR A 216 -3.40 -10.95 -27.87
CA TYR A 216 -4.22 -11.91 -27.12
C TYR A 216 -5.32 -12.54 -28.00
N LYS A 217 -6.07 -11.74 -28.78
CA LYS A 217 -7.15 -12.25 -29.64
C LYS A 217 -6.64 -13.23 -30.71
N ASP A 218 -5.44 -12.97 -31.22
CA ASP A 218 -4.84 -13.81 -32.27
C ASP A 218 -4.42 -15.20 -31.77
N THR A 219 -4.24 -15.35 -30.47
CA THR A 219 -3.74 -16.59 -29.84
C THR A 219 -4.77 -17.30 -28.95
N ALA A 220 -5.84 -16.62 -28.53
CA ALA A 220 -6.81 -17.15 -27.60
C ALA A 220 -7.78 -18.14 -28.29
N ALA A 221 -7.97 -19.33 -27.69
CA ALA A 221 -8.99 -20.30 -28.13
C ALA A 221 -10.42 -19.74 -27.97
N THR A 222 -10.64 -18.91 -26.97
CA THR A 222 -11.89 -18.16 -26.73
C THR A 222 -11.55 -16.72 -26.38
N VAL A 223 -12.05 -15.78 -27.15
CA VAL A 223 -11.75 -14.36 -26.97
C VAL A 223 -12.65 -13.75 -25.91
N MET A 224 -12.06 -13.26 -24.84
CA MET A 224 -12.74 -12.46 -23.81
C MET A 224 -13.07 -11.06 -24.35
N THR A 225 -14.06 -10.40 -23.73
CA THR A 225 -14.20 -8.96 -23.91
C THR A 225 -12.93 -8.24 -23.41
N ARG A 226 -12.65 -7.04 -23.92
CA ARG A 226 -11.50 -6.27 -23.45
C ARG A 226 -11.57 -6.01 -21.92
N ALA A 227 -12.74 -5.77 -21.41
CA ALA A 227 -12.95 -5.55 -19.97
C ALA A 227 -12.62 -6.80 -19.14
N ASP A 228 -13.03 -7.99 -19.59
CA ASP A 228 -12.71 -9.25 -18.93
C ASP A 228 -11.23 -9.58 -19.02
N TRP A 229 -10.65 -9.37 -20.20
CA TRP A 229 -9.21 -9.56 -20.42
C TRP A 229 -8.39 -8.65 -19.51
N ARG A 230 -8.75 -7.36 -19.38
CA ARG A 230 -8.10 -6.43 -18.44
C ARG A 230 -8.22 -6.89 -16.99
N ARG A 231 -9.40 -7.36 -16.58
CA ARG A 231 -9.57 -7.92 -15.22
C ARG A 231 -8.65 -9.11 -14.99
N ALA A 232 -8.51 -9.99 -15.97
CA ALA A 232 -7.65 -11.16 -15.89
C ALA A 232 -6.14 -10.82 -15.81
N GLN A 233 -5.72 -9.61 -16.20
CA GLN A 233 -4.32 -9.18 -16.06
C GLN A 233 -3.94 -8.85 -14.61
N ASN A 234 -4.93 -8.58 -13.74
CA ASN A 234 -4.70 -8.14 -12.35
C ASN A 234 -5.08 -9.22 -11.31
N ASN A 235 -5.40 -10.42 -11.76
CA ASN A 235 -5.64 -11.60 -10.95
C ASN A 235 -4.47 -12.56 -11.10
#